data_fa2d4ef6b54da3cdede724a5336689e9
#
_entry.id   fa2d4ef6b54da3cdede724a5336689e9
#
_cell.length_a   1.000
_cell.length_b   1.000
_cell.length_c   1.000
_cell.angle_alpha   90.00
_cell.angle_beta   90.00
_cell.angle_gamma   90.00
#
_symmetry.space_group_name_H-M   'P 1'
#
loop_
_entity.id
_entity.type
_entity.pdbx_description
1 polymer ?
#
loop_
_entity_poly.entity_id
_entity_poly.type
_entity_poly.pdbx_seq_one_letter_code
_entity_poly.pdbx_strand_id
1 'polypeptide(L)'
;MRNNIFVFLCLFVGLLFPQERAQIIEGVAAIVENSVLLKSDLVQMINMMAIQQRLDPKENPSAFFALQESVLQSMVDQKVVLEMAALDSIIVEEKEVNQSLDQQVQMLIAQSGTEEQAEKMLGQSLRSFRDEFWFDMQDRMISERYQQQLLNSVSTTRDDVIGFYKTYKDSLPLLPLRAKIRQLLIKIFPSDSSKMETIKLLGIIRKKIIEGESFAALAEQY
;
A
#
# COMPACT_ATOMS: atom_id res chain seq x y z
N MET A 1 27.15 -0.83 76.03
CA MET A 1 26.34 -1.64 75.06
C MET A 1 25.27 -0.86 74.30
N ARG A 2 25.07 0.44 74.59
CA ARG A 2 23.96 1.23 73.94
C ARG A 2 24.39 1.98 72.68
N ASN A 3 25.69 2.16 72.44
CA ASN A 3 26.20 2.90 71.25
C ASN A 3 26.38 2.01 69.99
N ASN A 4 26.53 0.69 70.17
CA ASN A 4 26.74 -0.20 68.99
C ASN A 4 25.44 -0.56 68.25
N ILE A 5 24.28 -0.42 68.88
CA ILE A 5 22.98 -0.69 68.26
C ILE A 5 22.61 0.46 67.27
N PHE A 6 23.03 1.69 67.57
CA PHE A 6 22.74 2.84 66.70
C PHE A 6 23.58 2.81 65.41
N VAL A 7 24.84 2.37 65.49
CA VAL A 7 25.71 2.20 64.31
C VAL A 7 25.26 1.07 63.43
N PHE A 8 24.73 -0.03 64.00
CA PHE A 8 24.19 -1.16 63.24
C PHE A 8 22.84 -0.82 62.55
N LEU A 9 22.02 0.02 63.19
CA LEU A 9 20.77 0.50 62.60
C LEU A 9 20.99 1.44 61.41
N CYS A 10 21.99 2.33 61.48
CA CYS A 10 22.36 3.21 60.34
C CYS A 10 22.96 2.45 59.17
N LEU A 11 23.67 1.33 59.40
CA LEU A 11 24.23 0.51 58.32
C LEU A 11 23.16 -0.32 57.56
N PHE A 12 22.05 -0.67 58.24
CA PHE A 12 20.98 -1.44 57.64
C PHE A 12 19.97 -0.58 56.83
N VAL A 13 19.86 0.72 57.13
CA VAL A 13 19.00 1.67 56.38
C VAL A 13 19.63 2.03 55.02
N GLY A 14 20.96 1.98 54.90
CA GLY A 14 21.67 2.24 53.64
C GLY A 14 21.47 1.17 52.54
N LEU A 15 20.97 -0.03 52.90
CA LEU A 15 20.74 -1.14 51.96
C LEU A 15 19.34 -1.18 51.35
N LEU A 16 18.44 -0.26 51.78
CA LEU A 16 17.03 -0.26 51.34
C LEU A 16 16.70 0.80 50.27
N PHE A 17 17.69 1.53 49.80
CA PHE A 17 17.43 2.36 48.60
C PHE A 17 17.43 1.44 47.38
N PRO A 18 16.28 1.26 46.72
CA PRO A 18 16.28 0.62 45.42
C PRO A 18 17.18 1.47 44.50
N GLN A 19 18.27 0.88 44.03
CA GLN A 19 19.02 1.45 42.93
C GLN A 19 18.05 1.54 41.74
N GLU A 20 17.49 2.69 41.50
CA GLU A 20 16.78 2.98 40.23
C GLU A 20 17.80 2.65 39.13
N ARG A 21 17.63 1.47 38.53
CA ARG A 21 18.31 1.19 37.26
C ARG A 21 17.77 2.25 36.32
N ALA A 22 18.63 3.16 35.89
CA ALA A 22 18.32 4.07 34.81
C ALA A 22 17.71 3.20 33.69
N GLN A 23 16.42 3.26 33.52
CA GLN A 23 15.77 2.64 32.39
C GLN A 23 16.29 3.40 31.18
N ILE A 24 17.06 2.72 30.34
CA ILE A 24 17.42 3.26 29.03
C ILE A 24 16.10 3.40 28.30
N ILE A 25 15.60 4.63 28.21
CA ILE A 25 14.30 4.95 27.62
C ILE A 25 14.39 4.76 26.11
N GLU A 26 15.59 4.99 25.54
CA GLU A 26 15.82 4.87 24.11
C GLU A 26 17.25 4.38 23.82
N GLY A 27 17.44 3.67 22.71
CA GLY A 27 18.75 3.17 22.27
C GLY A 27 18.92 3.37 20.77
N VAL A 28 20.17 3.50 20.35
CA VAL A 28 20.53 3.56 18.92
C VAL A 28 20.64 2.12 18.40
N ALA A 29 19.93 1.79 17.33
CA ALA A 29 20.01 0.51 16.62
C ALA A 29 21.07 0.55 15.52
N ALA A 30 21.14 1.65 14.76
CA ALA A 30 22.14 1.88 13.72
C ALA A 30 22.36 3.38 13.49
N ILE A 31 23.47 3.73 12.86
CA ILE A 31 23.80 5.09 12.41
C ILE A 31 24.19 5.00 10.95
N VAL A 32 23.56 5.80 10.10
CA VAL A 32 23.84 5.92 8.67
C VAL A 32 24.16 7.39 8.40
N GLU A 33 25.43 7.72 8.19
CA GLU A 33 25.90 9.09 8.07
C GLU A 33 25.41 9.98 9.23
N ASN A 34 24.47 10.88 8.96
CA ASN A 34 23.87 11.78 9.92
C ASN A 34 22.51 11.29 10.46
N SER A 35 22.02 10.18 9.93
CA SER A 35 20.71 9.60 10.30
C SER A 35 20.86 8.55 11.38
N VAL A 36 20.05 8.64 12.43
CA VAL A 36 20.03 7.71 13.56
C VAL A 36 18.78 6.85 13.46
N LEU A 37 18.96 5.52 13.52
CA LEU A 37 17.89 4.54 13.67
C LEU A 37 17.72 4.22 15.15
N LEU A 38 16.51 4.47 15.66
CA LEU A 38 16.19 4.20 17.06
C LEU A 38 15.80 2.73 17.25
N LYS A 39 16.11 2.21 18.42
CA LYS A 39 15.75 0.83 18.77
C LYS A 39 14.22 0.67 18.91
N SER A 40 13.51 1.70 19.37
CA SER A 40 12.05 1.72 19.43
C SER A 40 11.43 1.49 18.06
N ASP A 41 11.90 2.22 17.04
CA ASP A 41 11.38 2.15 15.67
C ASP A 41 11.64 0.77 15.06
N LEU A 42 12.84 0.23 15.29
CA LEU A 42 13.18 -1.13 14.87
C LEU A 42 12.25 -2.17 15.50
N VAL A 43 12.03 -2.11 16.83
CA VAL A 43 11.15 -3.05 17.53
C VAL A 43 9.71 -2.91 17.05
N GLN A 44 9.22 -1.70 16.84
CA GLN A 44 7.88 -1.45 16.32
C GLN A 44 7.70 -2.07 14.91
N MET A 45 8.68 -1.87 14.02
CA MET A 45 8.63 -2.43 12.67
C MET A 45 8.69 -3.97 12.69
N ILE A 46 9.56 -4.56 13.52
CA ILE A 46 9.64 -6.01 13.69
C ILE A 46 8.30 -6.58 14.17
N ASN A 47 7.68 -5.96 15.18
CA ASN A 47 6.39 -6.41 15.70
C ASN A 47 5.29 -6.32 14.65
N MET A 48 5.24 -5.24 13.88
CA MET A 48 4.27 -5.06 12.78
C MET A 48 4.43 -6.17 11.73
N MET A 49 5.66 -6.44 11.28
CA MET A 49 5.93 -7.47 10.29
C MET A 49 5.70 -8.88 10.83
N ALA A 50 6.03 -9.15 12.10
CA ALA A 50 5.76 -10.43 12.75
C ALA A 50 4.26 -10.73 12.79
N ILE A 51 3.43 -9.75 13.14
CA ILE A 51 1.96 -9.87 13.10
C ILE A 51 1.47 -10.15 11.68
N GLN A 52 1.96 -9.40 10.70
CA GLN A 52 1.57 -9.57 9.29
C GLN A 52 1.92 -10.96 8.75
N GLN A 53 3.08 -11.49 9.12
CA GLN A 53 3.56 -12.81 8.71
C GLN A 53 3.05 -13.93 9.63
N ARG A 54 2.28 -13.62 10.68
CA ARG A 54 1.80 -14.56 11.72
C ARG A 54 2.93 -15.35 12.35
N LEU A 55 4.05 -14.67 12.62
CA LEU A 55 5.26 -15.27 13.16
C LEU A 55 5.28 -15.09 14.68
N ASP A 56 5.23 -16.20 15.41
CA ASP A 56 5.38 -16.19 16.87
C ASP A 56 6.86 -16.46 17.24
N PRO A 57 7.52 -15.54 17.98
CA PRO A 57 8.91 -15.72 18.39
C PRO A 57 9.15 -16.94 19.29
N LYS A 58 8.10 -17.46 19.96
CA LYS A 58 8.19 -18.65 20.80
C LYS A 58 8.12 -19.95 20.00
N GLU A 59 7.33 -19.95 18.92
CA GLU A 59 7.15 -21.13 18.07
C GLU A 59 8.29 -21.26 17.05
N ASN A 60 8.75 -20.13 16.48
CA ASN A 60 9.77 -20.10 15.43
C ASN A 60 10.88 -19.07 15.72
N PRO A 61 11.73 -19.27 16.74
CA PRO A 61 12.75 -18.29 17.13
C PRO A 61 13.78 -18.01 16.03
N SER A 62 14.15 -18.99 15.23
CA SER A 62 15.11 -18.80 14.12
C SER A 62 14.54 -17.92 12.99
N ALA A 63 13.28 -18.12 12.61
CA ALA A 63 12.61 -17.30 11.62
C ALA A 63 12.38 -15.87 12.16
N PHE A 64 12.07 -15.73 13.45
CA PHE A 64 11.94 -14.41 14.07
C PHE A 64 13.28 -13.66 14.10
N PHE A 65 14.39 -14.34 14.37
CA PHE A 65 15.72 -13.74 14.30
C PHE A 65 16.07 -13.29 12.88
N ALA A 66 15.81 -14.12 11.88
CA ALA A 66 16.00 -13.75 10.47
C ALA A 66 15.13 -12.54 10.07
N LEU A 67 13.89 -12.46 10.59
CA LEU A 67 13.04 -11.29 10.40
C LEU A 67 13.67 -10.03 11.00
N GLN A 68 14.20 -10.10 12.22
CA GLN A 68 14.87 -8.96 12.87
C GLN A 68 16.04 -8.44 12.04
N GLU A 69 16.87 -9.34 11.55
CA GLU A 69 18.02 -8.99 10.69
C GLU A 69 17.56 -8.35 9.38
N SER A 70 16.56 -8.95 8.74
CA SER A 70 15.98 -8.43 7.49
C SER A 70 15.36 -7.05 7.66
N VAL A 71 14.63 -6.81 8.75
CA VAL A 71 14.02 -5.51 9.05
C VAL A 71 15.10 -4.46 9.30
N LEU A 72 16.10 -4.77 10.11
CA LEU A 72 17.22 -3.85 10.38
C LEU A 72 17.92 -3.49 9.07
N GLN A 73 18.25 -4.47 8.25
CA GLN A 73 18.89 -4.23 6.95
C GLN A 73 18.03 -3.34 6.04
N SER A 74 16.73 -3.62 5.96
CA SER A 74 15.79 -2.82 5.17
C SER A 74 15.71 -1.36 5.64
N MET A 75 15.72 -1.13 6.97
CA MET A 75 15.69 0.22 7.53
C MET A 75 17.02 0.96 7.26
N VAL A 76 18.14 0.26 7.34
CA VAL A 76 19.47 0.81 6.97
C VAL A 76 19.51 1.15 5.49
N ASP A 77 19.08 0.24 4.62
CA ASP A 77 19.06 0.45 3.17
C ASP A 77 18.19 1.66 2.79
N GLN A 78 17.04 1.83 3.46
CA GLN A 78 16.20 3.01 3.27
C GLN A 78 16.91 4.31 3.62
N LYS A 79 17.64 4.35 4.74
CA LYS A 79 18.42 5.54 5.13
C LYS A 79 19.57 5.79 4.17
N VAL A 80 20.24 4.76 3.68
CA VAL A 80 21.29 4.88 2.64
C VAL A 80 20.70 5.49 1.36
N VAL A 81 19.52 5.04 0.93
CA VAL A 81 18.84 5.59 -0.26
C VAL A 81 18.55 7.07 -0.08
N LEU A 82 18.07 7.50 1.10
CA LEU A 82 17.81 8.91 1.39
C LEU A 82 19.08 9.77 1.37
N GLU A 83 20.16 9.27 1.96
CA GLU A 83 21.46 9.97 1.93
C GLU A 83 22.00 10.08 0.49
N MET A 84 21.90 9.01 -0.31
CA MET A 84 22.28 9.06 -1.73
C MET A 84 21.42 10.02 -2.52
N ALA A 85 20.11 10.07 -2.26
CA ALA A 85 19.19 11.02 -2.88
C ALA A 85 19.57 12.47 -2.53
N ALA A 86 19.97 12.72 -1.27
CA ALA A 86 20.44 14.04 -0.83
C ALA A 86 21.74 14.45 -1.55
N LEU A 87 22.70 13.53 -1.71
CA LEU A 87 23.93 13.77 -2.47
C LEU A 87 23.64 14.11 -3.95
N ASP A 88 22.65 13.46 -4.54
CA ASP A 88 22.21 13.71 -5.91
C ASP A 88 21.23 14.89 -6.03
N SER A 89 21.02 15.63 -4.93
CA SER A 89 20.13 16.81 -4.88
C SER A 89 18.68 16.51 -5.31
N ILE A 90 18.18 15.33 -4.97
CA ILE A 90 16.78 14.95 -5.20
C ILE A 90 15.90 15.66 -4.17
N ILE A 91 15.00 16.50 -4.65
CA ILE A 91 14.10 17.30 -3.80
C ILE A 91 12.65 16.97 -4.14
N VAL A 92 11.83 16.85 -3.13
CA VAL A 92 10.37 16.77 -3.22
C VAL A 92 9.80 18.04 -2.63
N GLU A 93 8.93 18.73 -3.36
CA GLU A 93 8.31 19.97 -2.89
C GLU A 93 7.26 19.68 -1.82
N GLU A 94 7.15 20.56 -0.84
CA GLU A 94 6.13 20.49 0.23
C GLU A 94 4.72 20.33 -0.32
N LYS A 95 4.42 21.02 -1.43
CA LYS A 95 3.13 20.91 -2.11
C LYS A 95 2.83 19.49 -2.58
N GLU A 96 3.82 18.76 -3.09
CA GLU A 96 3.65 17.38 -3.55
C GLU A 96 3.37 16.44 -2.39
N VAL A 97 4.11 16.63 -1.27
CA VAL A 97 3.88 15.86 -0.04
C VAL A 97 2.46 16.07 0.48
N ASN A 98 2.03 17.33 0.57
CA ASN A 98 0.70 17.68 1.03
C ASN A 98 -0.39 17.08 0.13
N GLN A 99 -0.22 17.12 -1.19
CA GLN A 99 -1.17 16.49 -2.13
C GLN A 99 -1.25 14.98 -1.96
N SER A 100 -0.12 14.31 -1.72
CA SER A 100 -0.07 12.87 -1.50
C SER A 100 -0.77 12.48 -0.19
N LEU A 101 -0.54 13.25 0.88
CA LEU A 101 -1.24 13.08 2.16
C LEU A 101 -2.73 13.35 2.04
N ASP A 102 -3.15 14.36 1.28
CA ASP A 102 -4.56 14.63 1.01
C ASP A 102 -5.24 13.44 0.32
N GLN A 103 -4.58 12.86 -0.67
CA GLN A 103 -5.09 11.67 -1.36
C GLN A 103 -5.22 10.48 -0.40
N GLN A 104 -4.24 10.28 0.48
CA GLN A 104 -4.28 9.20 1.47
C GLN A 104 -5.41 9.40 2.48
N VAL A 105 -5.60 10.62 2.96
CA VAL A 105 -6.72 10.99 3.85
C VAL A 105 -8.07 10.76 3.15
N GLN A 106 -8.22 11.16 1.89
CA GLN A 106 -9.44 10.91 1.11
C GLN A 106 -9.73 9.41 0.94
N MET A 107 -8.70 8.59 0.73
CA MET A 107 -8.87 7.13 0.68
C MET A 107 -9.33 6.57 2.02
N LEU A 108 -8.77 7.04 3.14
CA LEU A 108 -9.21 6.62 4.48
C LEU A 108 -10.66 6.99 4.74
N ILE A 109 -11.08 8.20 4.39
CA ILE A 109 -12.47 8.65 4.51
C ILE A 109 -13.39 7.79 3.64
N ALA A 110 -13.00 7.51 2.38
CA ALA A 110 -13.78 6.69 1.47
C ALA A 110 -13.96 5.25 1.98
N GLN A 111 -12.94 4.67 2.61
CA GLN A 111 -12.99 3.34 3.22
C GLN A 111 -13.84 3.31 4.49
N SER A 112 -13.79 4.37 5.28
CA SER A 112 -14.49 4.47 6.56
C SER A 112 -15.95 4.98 6.39
N GLY A 113 -16.25 5.60 5.27
CA GLY A 113 -17.55 6.19 4.96
C GLY A 113 -17.70 7.65 5.36
N THR A 114 -17.14 8.06 6.51
CA THR A 114 -17.15 9.46 6.98
C THR A 114 -15.82 9.85 7.61
N GLU A 115 -15.54 11.15 7.68
CA GLU A 115 -14.36 11.72 8.33
C GLU A 115 -14.29 11.32 9.83
N GLU A 116 -15.42 11.43 10.53
CA GLU A 116 -15.53 11.06 11.95
C GLU A 116 -15.22 9.56 12.18
N GLN A 117 -15.67 8.70 11.30
CA GLN A 117 -15.37 7.26 11.38
C GLN A 117 -13.91 6.96 11.07
N ALA A 118 -13.29 7.71 10.14
CA ALA A 118 -11.87 7.61 9.85
C ALA A 118 -11.03 8.01 11.07
N GLU A 119 -11.32 9.14 11.71
CA GLU A 119 -10.64 9.59 12.93
C GLU A 119 -10.81 8.60 14.09
N LYS A 120 -12.01 8.04 14.26
CA LYS A 120 -12.25 7.01 15.27
C LYS A 120 -11.45 5.74 15.01
N MET A 121 -11.29 5.34 13.76
CA MET A 121 -10.51 4.16 13.37
C MET A 121 -9.00 4.40 13.57
N LEU A 122 -8.52 5.62 13.30
CA LEU A 122 -7.13 6.02 13.51
C LEU A 122 -6.79 6.27 14.99
N GLY A 123 -7.79 6.53 15.83
CA GLY A 123 -7.59 6.93 17.23
C GLY A 123 -7.05 8.36 17.39
N GLN A 124 -7.01 9.14 16.31
CA GLN A 124 -6.51 10.53 16.28
C GLN A 124 -7.21 11.33 15.19
N SER A 125 -7.08 12.68 15.25
CA SER A 125 -7.61 13.55 14.20
C SER A 125 -6.86 13.40 12.89
N LEU A 126 -7.53 13.60 11.76
CA LEU A 126 -6.91 13.58 10.43
C LEU A 126 -5.80 14.63 10.29
N ARG A 127 -5.93 15.74 10.99
CA ARG A 127 -4.88 16.76 11.05
C ARG A 127 -3.62 16.24 11.76
N SER A 128 -3.79 15.63 12.95
CA SER A 128 -2.69 15.03 13.70
C SER A 128 -2.00 13.93 12.89
N PHE A 129 -2.80 13.10 12.21
CA PHE A 129 -2.29 12.08 11.29
C PHE A 129 -1.42 12.69 10.19
N ARG A 130 -1.85 13.80 9.56
CA ARG A 130 -1.05 14.46 8.52
C ARG A 130 0.26 15.04 9.06
N ASP A 131 0.20 15.69 10.22
CA ASP A 131 1.38 16.28 10.84
C ASP A 131 2.40 15.20 11.25
N GLU A 132 1.93 14.06 11.76
CA GLU A 132 2.75 12.91 12.15
C GLU A 132 3.42 12.24 10.95
N PHE A 133 2.67 12.00 9.87
CA PHE A 133 3.15 11.25 8.70
C PHE A 133 3.78 12.11 7.61
N TRP A 134 3.92 13.43 7.82
CA TRP A 134 4.45 14.33 6.80
C TRP A 134 5.89 13.99 6.39
N PHE A 135 6.75 13.79 7.36
CA PHE A 135 8.16 13.48 7.11
C PHE A 135 8.34 12.07 6.52
N ASP A 136 7.58 11.11 6.98
CA ASP A 136 7.61 9.75 6.42
C ASP A 136 7.15 9.74 4.95
N MET A 137 6.14 10.53 4.63
CA MET A 137 5.68 10.69 3.25
C MET A 137 6.74 11.36 2.38
N GLN A 138 7.41 12.39 2.90
CA GLN A 138 8.50 13.06 2.20
C GLN A 138 9.65 12.10 1.91
N ASP A 139 10.13 11.38 2.93
CA ASP A 139 11.21 10.38 2.82
C ASP A 139 10.87 9.31 1.79
N ARG A 140 9.64 8.83 1.82
CA ARG A 140 9.13 7.86 0.85
C ARG A 140 9.16 8.40 -0.58
N MET A 141 8.64 9.61 -0.80
CA MET A 141 8.60 10.23 -2.12
C MET A 141 10.01 10.53 -2.65
N ILE A 142 10.95 10.95 -1.79
CA ILE A 142 12.36 11.14 -2.16
C ILE A 142 12.96 9.81 -2.60
N SER A 143 12.75 8.74 -1.84
CA SER A 143 13.26 7.40 -2.16
C SER A 143 12.70 6.87 -3.48
N GLU A 144 11.38 7.02 -3.70
CA GLU A 144 10.72 6.63 -4.95
C GLU A 144 11.26 7.42 -6.15
N ARG A 145 11.44 8.74 -6.00
CA ARG A 145 11.99 9.62 -7.05
C ARG A 145 13.44 9.25 -7.40
N TYR A 146 14.26 8.99 -6.40
CA TYR A 146 15.64 8.55 -6.58
C TYR A 146 15.72 7.21 -7.30
N GLN A 147 14.95 6.22 -6.86
CA GLN A 147 14.87 4.92 -7.50
C GLN A 147 14.41 5.04 -8.97
N GLN A 148 13.42 5.87 -9.24
CA GLN A 148 12.95 6.13 -10.60
C GLN A 148 14.05 6.76 -11.47
N GLN A 149 14.81 7.70 -10.92
CA GLN A 149 15.95 8.32 -11.64
C GLN A 149 17.03 7.28 -11.96
N LEU A 150 17.36 6.40 -11.02
CA LEU A 150 18.31 5.30 -11.24
C LEU A 150 17.83 4.36 -12.35
N LEU A 151 16.56 3.95 -12.29
CA LEU A 151 15.96 3.07 -13.30
C LEU A 151 15.97 3.71 -14.69
N ASN A 152 15.68 5.01 -14.78
CA ASN A 152 15.69 5.74 -16.04
C ASN A 152 17.12 5.85 -16.65
N SER A 153 18.16 5.75 -15.84
CA SER A 153 19.55 5.73 -16.29
C SER A 153 19.98 4.39 -16.88
N VAL A 154 19.27 3.31 -16.57
CA VAL A 154 19.55 1.95 -17.04
C VAL A 154 18.94 1.76 -18.44
N SER A 155 19.78 1.52 -19.43
CA SER A 155 19.36 1.16 -20.77
C SER A 155 19.68 -0.31 -21.05
N THR A 156 18.71 -1.04 -21.60
CA THR A 156 18.89 -2.44 -21.98
C THR A 156 18.95 -2.54 -23.49
N THR A 157 20.03 -3.08 -24.02
CA THR A 157 20.19 -3.28 -25.46
C THR A 157 19.53 -4.59 -25.91
N ARG A 158 19.31 -4.74 -27.22
CA ARG A 158 18.82 -5.99 -27.78
C ARG A 158 19.75 -7.17 -27.50
N ASP A 159 21.05 -6.92 -27.50
CA ASP A 159 22.06 -7.95 -27.28
C ASP A 159 22.05 -8.44 -25.82
N ASP A 160 21.81 -7.51 -24.86
CA ASP A 160 21.62 -7.86 -23.45
C ASP A 160 20.41 -8.78 -23.27
N VAL A 161 19.28 -8.47 -23.91
CA VAL A 161 18.05 -9.29 -23.88
C VAL A 161 18.30 -10.66 -24.46
N ILE A 162 19.01 -10.75 -25.61
CA ILE A 162 19.34 -12.03 -26.25
C ILE A 162 20.29 -12.83 -25.38
N GLY A 163 21.31 -12.19 -24.80
CA GLY A 163 22.24 -12.82 -23.88
C GLY A 163 21.54 -13.39 -22.64
N PHE A 164 20.70 -12.58 -22.02
CA PHE A 164 19.88 -13.00 -20.88
C PHE A 164 18.98 -14.21 -21.24
N TYR A 165 18.26 -14.13 -22.36
CA TYR A 165 17.42 -15.22 -22.80
C TYR A 165 18.20 -16.51 -23.04
N LYS A 166 19.38 -16.45 -23.68
CA LYS A 166 20.20 -17.64 -23.89
C LYS A 166 20.67 -18.28 -22.60
N THR A 167 20.97 -17.47 -21.58
CA THR A 167 21.46 -17.96 -20.29
C THR A 167 20.33 -18.57 -19.44
N TYR A 168 19.15 -17.94 -19.45
CA TYR A 168 18.07 -18.25 -18.51
C TYR A 168 16.83 -18.90 -19.14
N LYS A 169 16.83 -19.23 -20.44
CA LYS A 169 15.66 -19.73 -21.16
C LYS A 169 14.96 -20.91 -20.48
N ASP A 170 15.74 -21.81 -19.85
CA ASP A 170 15.21 -23.01 -19.22
C ASP A 170 14.62 -22.73 -17.81
N SER A 171 14.93 -21.58 -17.24
CA SER A 171 14.41 -21.10 -15.94
C SER A 171 13.24 -20.12 -16.10
N LEU A 172 13.00 -19.61 -17.31
CA LEU A 172 11.92 -18.68 -17.56
C LEU A 172 10.55 -19.37 -17.53
N PRO A 173 9.54 -18.75 -16.93
CA PRO A 173 8.19 -19.31 -16.94
C PRO A 173 7.65 -19.38 -18.38
N LEU A 174 7.05 -20.50 -18.72
CA LEU A 174 6.37 -20.65 -20.00
C LEU A 174 5.15 -19.74 -20.05
N LEU A 175 5.10 -18.87 -21.07
CA LEU A 175 3.92 -18.05 -21.29
C LEU A 175 2.76 -18.95 -21.74
N PRO A 176 1.57 -18.78 -21.15
CA PRO A 176 0.40 -19.53 -21.60
C PRO A 176 0.06 -19.14 -23.04
N LEU A 177 -0.47 -20.08 -23.79
CA LEU A 177 -0.99 -19.82 -25.13
C LEU A 177 -2.03 -18.72 -25.08
N ARG A 178 -1.83 -17.67 -25.88
CA ARG A 178 -2.76 -16.54 -25.99
C ARG A 178 -3.35 -16.51 -27.39
N ALA A 179 -4.67 -16.46 -27.47
CA ALA A 179 -5.38 -16.21 -28.70
C ALA A 179 -5.81 -14.73 -28.75
N LYS A 180 -5.52 -14.07 -29.88
CA LYS A 180 -6.04 -12.73 -30.14
C LYS A 180 -7.37 -12.86 -30.86
N ILE A 181 -8.46 -12.64 -30.14
CA ILE A 181 -9.81 -12.66 -30.71
C ILE A 181 -10.15 -11.26 -31.18
N ARG A 182 -10.67 -11.17 -32.42
CA ARG A 182 -11.25 -9.94 -32.97
C ARG A 182 -12.71 -10.20 -33.26
N GLN A 183 -13.58 -9.34 -32.82
CA GLN A 183 -15.01 -9.38 -33.11
C GLN A 183 -15.38 -8.18 -33.98
N LEU A 184 -16.06 -8.45 -35.06
CA LEU A 184 -16.70 -7.44 -35.91
C LEU A 184 -18.20 -7.48 -35.61
N LEU A 185 -18.71 -6.45 -34.95
CA LEU A 185 -20.14 -6.29 -34.70
C LEU A 185 -20.74 -5.39 -35.81
N ILE A 186 -21.54 -5.99 -36.69
CA ILE A 186 -22.26 -5.24 -37.72
C ILE A 186 -23.69 -5.06 -37.20
N LYS A 187 -24.07 -3.83 -36.92
CA LYS A 187 -25.46 -3.48 -36.57
C LYS A 187 -26.27 -3.40 -37.86
N ILE A 188 -27.26 -4.26 -37.99
CA ILE A 188 -28.24 -4.22 -39.07
C ILE A 188 -29.40 -3.35 -38.62
N PHE A 189 -29.61 -2.25 -39.32
CA PHE A 189 -30.76 -1.38 -39.09
C PHE A 189 -31.80 -1.63 -40.19
N PRO A 190 -33.09 -1.70 -39.89
CA PRO A 190 -34.12 -1.79 -40.92
C PRO A 190 -34.07 -0.53 -41.80
N SER A 191 -34.25 -0.72 -43.09
CA SER A 191 -34.33 0.39 -44.04
C SER A 191 -35.61 1.25 -43.80
N ASP A 192 -35.59 2.49 -44.24
CA ASP A 192 -36.75 3.35 -44.06
C ASP A 192 -38.00 2.83 -44.80
N SER A 193 -37.79 2.15 -45.95
CA SER A 193 -38.88 1.44 -46.66
C SER A 193 -39.50 0.33 -45.80
N SER A 194 -38.68 -0.52 -45.18
CA SER A 194 -39.18 -1.59 -44.29
C SER A 194 -39.91 -1.04 -43.06
N LYS A 195 -39.44 0.07 -42.51
CA LYS A 195 -40.16 0.77 -41.41
C LYS A 195 -41.53 1.28 -41.87
N MET A 196 -41.61 1.91 -43.04
CA MET A 196 -42.87 2.42 -43.60
C MET A 196 -43.86 1.30 -43.91
N GLU A 197 -43.41 0.18 -44.47
CA GLU A 197 -44.22 -1.00 -44.72
C GLU A 197 -44.80 -1.57 -43.42
N THR A 198 -43.94 -1.70 -42.37
CA THR A 198 -44.36 -2.16 -41.05
C THR A 198 -45.40 -1.21 -40.43
N ILE A 199 -45.20 0.11 -40.55
CA ILE A 199 -46.16 1.10 -40.05
C ILE A 199 -47.51 0.97 -40.78
N LYS A 200 -47.52 0.80 -42.12
CA LYS A 200 -48.74 0.58 -42.89
C LYS A 200 -49.46 -0.70 -42.44
N LEU A 201 -48.71 -1.80 -42.27
CA LEU A 201 -49.26 -3.06 -41.81
C LEU A 201 -49.88 -2.93 -40.43
N LEU A 202 -49.20 -2.28 -39.48
CA LEU A 202 -49.75 -2.00 -38.14
C LEU A 202 -50.99 -1.14 -38.18
N GLY A 203 -51.06 -0.17 -39.14
CA GLY A 203 -52.26 0.63 -39.37
C GLY A 203 -53.47 -0.22 -39.82
N ILE A 204 -53.23 -1.19 -40.72
CA ILE A 204 -54.29 -2.12 -41.14
C ILE A 204 -54.73 -3.02 -40.01
N ILE A 205 -53.80 -3.57 -39.24
CA ILE A 205 -54.12 -4.41 -38.07
C ILE A 205 -54.94 -3.62 -37.04
N ARG A 206 -54.54 -2.37 -36.75
CA ARG A 206 -55.28 -1.49 -35.86
C ARG A 206 -56.69 -1.25 -36.33
N LYS A 207 -56.91 -1.05 -37.62
CA LYS A 207 -58.26 -0.85 -38.18
C LYS A 207 -59.13 -2.09 -37.98
N LYS A 208 -58.59 -3.28 -38.24
CA LYS A 208 -59.31 -4.55 -38.04
C LYS A 208 -59.69 -4.74 -36.56
N ILE A 209 -58.82 -4.39 -35.61
CA ILE A 209 -59.14 -4.45 -34.17
C ILE A 209 -60.28 -3.50 -33.84
N ILE A 210 -60.32 -2.27 -34.40
CA ILE A 210 -61.38 -1.29 -34.16
C ILE A 210 -62.71 -1.78 -34.76
N GLU A 211 -62.63 -2.53 -35.89
CA GLU A 211 -63.82 -3.13 -36.56
C GLU A 211 -64.37 -4.38 -35.84
N GLY A 212 -63.66 -4.83 -34.75
CA GLY A 212 -64.14 -5.89 -33.85
C GLY A 212 -63.41 -7.22 -34.04
N GLU A 213 -62.40 -7.34 -34.87
CA GLU A 213 -61.61 -8.58 -34.96
C GLU A 213 -60.85 -8.83 -33.67
N SER A 214 -60.74 -10.09 -33.27
CA SER A 214 -60.03 -10.49 -32.06
C SER A 214 -58.53 -10.20 -32.15
N PHE A 215 -58.00 -9.47 -31.17
CA PHE A 215 -56.57 -9.21 -31.08
C PHE A 215 -55.74 -10.50 -31.06
N ALA A 216 -56.22 -11.54 -30.32
CA ALA A 216 -55.53 -12.82 -30.22
C ALA A 216 -55.43 -13.54 -31.58
N ALA A 217 -56.50 -13.53 -32.38
CA ALA A 217 -56.52 -14.11 -33.72
C ALA A 217 -55.60 -13.36 -34.70
N LEU A 218 -55.55 -12.02 -34.61
CA LEU A 218 -54.67 -11.20 -35.42
C LEU A 218 -53.21 -11.37 -35.02
N ALA A 219 -52.90 -11.51 -33.72
CA ALA A 219 -51.54 -11.77 -33.25
C ALA A 219 -51.00 -13.14 -33.63
N GLU A 220 -51.89 -14.13 -33.86
CA GLU A 220 -51.49 -15.44 -34.37
C GLU A 220 -51.29 -15.45 -35.91
N GLN A 221 -52.01 -14.56 -36.60
CA GLN A 221 -51.93 -14.43 -38.07
C GLN A 221 -50.72 -13.68 -38.58
N TYR A 222 -50.24 -12.64 -37.85
CA TYR A 222 -49.17 -11.72 -38.22
C TYR A 222 -47.92 -11.87 -37.34
#